data_e0bc3f03aa627b9bf5cd81950b4ade45
#
_entry.id   e0bc3f03aa627b9bf5cd81950b4ade45
#
_cell.length_a   1.000
_cell.length_b   1.000
_cell.length_c   1.000
_cell.angle_alpha   90.00
_cell.angle_beta   90.00
_cell.angle_gamma   90.00
#
_symmetry.space_group_name_H-M   'P 1'
#
loop_
_entity.id
_entity.type
_entity.pdbx_description
1 polymer ?
#
loop_
_entity_poly.entity_id
_entity_poly.type
_entity_poly.pdbx_seq_one_letter_code
_entity_poly.pdbx_strand_id
1 'polypeptide(L)'
;MPEHLRAFVVICGLMLLAYVISRRLFAHAVEPKFVDRLYGAGFGATAIMFLAHDMWLFLGGLALLSFQAARRFTHSLALFVFLLLLMPGYGVQVPGFGLINYLISLNPWRVLSITVLLPAAVHLAANRALPRPGKLWADKLVMTYA
;
A
#
# COMPACT_ATOMS: atom_id res chain seq x y z
N MET A 1 -28.19 -3.18 -12.61
CA MET A 1 -26.73 -3.28 -12.43
C MET A 1 -26.47 -3.85 -11.05
N PRO A 2 -25.61 -4.86 -10.88
CA PRO A 2 -25.26 -5.37 -9.57
C PRO A 2 -24.62 -4.28 -8.72
N GLU A 3 -24.91 -4.29 -7.42
CA GLU A 3 -24.48 -3.22 -6.48
C GLU A 3 -22.96 -3.02 -6.45
N HIS A 4 -22.21 -4.10 -6.60
CA HIS A 4 -20.74 -4.07 -6.69
C HIS A 4 -20.23 -3.20 -7.86
N LEU A 5 -20.90 -3.26 -9.02
CA LEU A 5 -20.53 -2.50 -10.20
C LEU A 5 -20.81 -1.00 -10.01
N ARG A 6 -21.91 -0.65 -9.33
CA ARG A 6 -22.23 0.74 -8.98
C ARG A 6 -21.19 1.32 -8.03
N ALA A 7 -20.84 0.57 -6.98
CA ALA A 7 -19.79 0.98 -6.03
C ALA A 7 -18.45 1.18 -6.73
N PHE A 8 -18.05 0.27 -7.61
CA PHE A 8 -16.82 0.37 -8.38
C PHE A 8 -16.78 1.66 -9.23
N VAL A 9 -17.86 1.94 -9.98
CA VAL A 9 -17.96 3.14 -10.82
C VAL A 9 -17.87 4.42 -9.99
N VAL A 10 -18.55 4.47 -8.84
CA VAL A 10 -18.52 5.63 -7.94
C VAL A 10 -17.11 5.85 -7.37
N ILE A 11 -16.46 4.79 -6.89
CA ILE A 11 -15.10 4.89 -6.34
C ILE A 11 -14.10 5.32 -7.42
N CYS A 12 -14.17 4.73 -8.61
CA CYS A 12 -13.33 5.12 -9.73
C CYS A 12 -13.58 6.59 -10.15
N GLY A 13 -14.83 7.04 -10.15
CA GLY A 13 -15.19 8.44 -10.43
C GLY A 13 -14.61 9.41 -9.40
N LEU A 14 -14.72 9.09 -8.11
CA LEU A 14 -14.12 9.88 -7.03
C LEU A 14 -12.60 9.90 -7.11
N MET A 15 -11.97 8.76 -7.40
CA MET A 15 -10.52 8.70 -7.60
C MET A 15 -10.06 9.51 -8.79
N LEU A 16 -10.82 9.49 -9.90
CA LEU A 16 -10.51 10.28 -11.08
C LEU A 16 -10.63 11.78 -10.78
N LEU A 17 -11.65 12.19 -10.04
CA LEU A 17 -11.81 13.57 -9.58
C LEU A 17 -10.62 13.99 -8.70
N ALA A 18 -10.27 13.17 -7.71
CA ALA A 18 -9.13 13.39 -6.84
C ALA A 18 -7.81 13.47 -7.63
N TYR A 19 -7.63 12.61 -8.63
CA TYR A 19 -6.48 12.65 -9.54
C TYR A 19 -6.37 13.98 -10.29
N VAL A 20 -7.46 14.45 -10.89
CA VAL A 20 -7.47 15.71 -11.66
C VAL A 20 -7.15 16.90 -10.76
N ILE A 21 -7.73 16.93 -9.54
CA ILE A 21 -7.47 17.97 -8.55
C ILE A 21 -5.99 17.90 -8.09
N SER A 22 -5.51 16.73 -7.71
CA SER A 22 -4.13 16.53 -7.25
C SER A 22 -3.12 16.92 -8.33
N ARG A 23 -3.36 16.55 -9.58
CA ARG A 23 -2.49 16.90 -10.69
C ARG A 23 -2.38 18.42 -10.90
N ARG A 24 -3.48 19.16 -10.68
CA ARG A 24 -3.47 20.63 -10.77
C ARG A 24 -2.79 21.28 -9.56
N LEU A 25 -3.09 20.80 -8.36
CA LEU A 25 -2.55 21.37 -7.13
C LEU A 25 -1.05 21.12 -6.99
N PHE A 26 -0.58 19.94 -7.34
CA PHE A 26 0.82 19.54 -7.18
C PHE A 26 1.67 19.73 -8.43
N ALA A 27 1.13 20.34 -9.50
CA ALA A 27 1.86 20.56 -10.76
C ALA A 27 3.18 21.30 -10.61
N HIS A 28 3.32 22.15 -9.58
CA HIS A 28 4.53 22.94 -9.31
C HIS A 28 5.45 22.30 -8.26
N ALA A 29 4.93 21.35 -7.47
CA ALA A 29 5.66 20.80 -6.33
C ALA A 29 6.18 19.37 -6.56
N VAL A 30 5.52 18.62 -7.44
CA VAL A 30 5.79 17.19 -7.64
C VAL A 30 5.82 16.88 -9.13
N GLU A 31 6.71 15.97 -9.51
CA GLU A 31 6.80 15.50 -10.90
C GLU A 31 5.46 14.86 -11.33
N PRO A 32 4.86 15.29 -12.47
CA PRO A 32 3.55 14.80 -12.91
C PRO A 32 3.53 13.28 -13.10
N LYS A 33 4.63 12.69 -13.55
CA LYS A 33 4.78 11.23 -13.68
C LYS A 33 4.65 10.48 -12.36
N PHE A 34 5.01 11.11 -11.24
CA PHE A 34 4.86 10.51 -9.92
C PHE A 34 3.38 10.40 -9.54
N VAL A 35 2.62 11.48 -9.74
CA VAL A 35 1.16 11.50 -9.48
C VAL A 35 0.44 10.47 -10.36
N ASP A 36 0.77 10.43 -11.66
CA ASP A 36 0.18 9.49 -12.62
C ASP A 36 0.40 8.03 -12.20
N ARG A 37 1.62 7.70 -11.76
CA ARG A 37 1.95 6.35 -11.28
C ARG A 37 1.24 6.02 -9.97
N LEU A 38 1.17 6.97 -9.04
CA LEU A 38 0.54 6.79 -7.74
C LEU A 38 -0.95 6.45 -7.90
N TYR A 39 -1.66 7.26 -8.68
CA TYR A 39 -3.08 7.01 -8.97
C TYR A 39 -3.27 5.76 -9.83
N GLY A 40 -2.36 5.47 -10.77
CA GLY A 40 -2.37 4.22 -11.54
C GLY A 40 -2.29 2.99 -10.63
N ALA A 41 -1.42 3.01 -9.60
CA ALA A 41 -1.36 1.95 -8.60
C ALA A 41 -2.66 1.86 -7.78
N GLY A 42 -3.27 2.99 -7.42
CA GLY A 42 -4.55 3.04 -6.74
C GLY A 42 -5.69 2.46 -7.57
N PHE A 43 -5.82 2.85 -8.83
CA PHE A 43 -6.81 2.27 -9.74
C PHE A 43 -6.62 0.77 -9.91
N GLY A 44 -5.36 0.31 -10.06
CA GLY A 44 -5.04 -1.11 -10.13
C GLY A 44 -5.45 -1.86 -8.87
N ALA A 45 -5.17 -1.32 -7.69
CA ALA A 45 -5.55 -1.91 -6.41
C ALA A 45 -7.07 -1.95 -6.23
N THR A 46 -7.79 -0.89 -6.61
CA THR A 46 -9.25 -0.86 -6.60
C THR A 46 -9.84 -1.89 -7.58
N ALA A 47 -9.29 -1.99 -8.79
CA ALA A 47 -9.72 -2.98 -9.76
C ALA A 47 -9.53 -4.41 -9.23
N ILE A 48 -8.37 -4.72 -8.65
CA ILE A 48 -8.13 -6.03 -8.04
C ILE A 48 -9.13 -6.31 -6.92
N MET A 49 -9.43 -5.32 -6.08
CA MET A 49 -10.40 -5.46 -4.98
C MET A 49 -11.79 -5.83 -5.48
N PHE A 50 -12.24 -5.25 -6.59
CA PHE A 50 -13.59 -5.53 -7.13
C PHE A 50 -13.65 -6.76 -8.05
N LEU A 51 -12.53 -7.12 -8.69
CA LEU A 51 -12.47 -8.33 -9.54
C LEU A 51 -12.15 -9.60 -8.75
N ALA A 52 -11.50 -9.49 -7.61
CA ALA A 52 -11.15 -10.65 -6.82
C ALA A 52 -12.40 -11.23 -6.15
N HIS A 53 -12.79 -12.45 -6.55
CA HIS A 53 -13.88 -13.21 -5.93
C HIS A 53 -13.50 -13.78 -4.57
N ASP A 54 -12.19 -14.03 -4.40
CA ASP A 54 -11.61 -14.61 -3.20
C ASP A 54 -10.62 -13.64 -2.54
N MET A 55 -10.62 -13.64 -1.22
CA MET A 55 -9.71 -12.83 -0.44
C MET A 55 -8.24 -13.19 -0.69
N TRP A 56 -7.93 -14.44 -0.99
CA TRP A 56 -6.59 -14.88 -1.34
C TRP A 56 -6.12 -14.30 -2.67
N LEU A 57 -7.01 -14.28 -3.67
CA LEU A 57 -6.74 -13.63 -4.96
C LEU A 57 -6.54 -12.13 -4.79
N PHE A 58 -7.33 -11.51 -3.93
CA PHE A 58 -7.16 -10.08 -3.60
C PHE A 58 -5.80 -9.81 -2.97
N LEU A 59 -5.43 -10.55 -1.92
CA LEU A 59 -4.14 -10.37 -1.22
C LEU A 59 -2.96 -10.67 -2.14
N GLY A 60 -3.03 -11.73 -2.95
CA GLY A 60 -2.02 -12.08 -3.93
C GLY A 60 -1.86 -11.02 -5.03
N GLY A 61 -2.98 -10.55 -5.58
CA GLY A 61 -2.99 -9.48 -6.58
C GLY A 61 -2.45 -8.16 -6.02
N LEU A 62 -2.86 -7.81 -4.80
CA LEU A 62 -2.36 -6.62 -4.10
C LEU A 62 -0.86 -6.72 -3.82
N ALA A 63 -0.37 -7.90 -3.39
CA ALA A 63 1.05 -8.14 -3.17
C ALA A 63 1.87 -7.97 -4.45
N LEU A 64 1.41 -8.55 -5.56
CA LEU A 64 2.07 -8.46 -6.84
C LEU A 64 2.10 -7.02 -7.36
N LEU A 65 0.96 -6.33 -7.32
CA LEU A 65 0.83 -4.95 -7.79
C LEU A 65 1.70 -4.02 -6.94
N SER A 66 1.61 -4.11 -5.61
CA SER A 66 2.38 -3.25 -4.70
C SER A 66 3.88 -3.50 -4.80
N PHE A 67 4.32 -4.75 -4.98
CA PHE A 67 5.72 -5.08 -5.19
C PHE A 67 6.26 -4.52 -6.53
N GLN A 68 5.49 -4.66 -7.62
CA GLN A 68 5.87 -4.08 -8.91
C GLN A 68 5.88 -2.56 -8.87
N ALA A 69 4.89 -1.96 -8.21
CA ALA A 69 4.84 -0.52 -8.02
C ALA A 69 6.05 -0.05 -7.19
N ALA A 70 6.35 -0.68 -6.05
CA ALA A 70 7.46 -0.31 -5.18
C ALA A 70 8.81 -0.28 -5.91
N ARG A 71 9.04 -1.20 -6.85
CA ARG A 71 10.26 -1.20 -7.69
C ARG A 71 10.41 0.00 -8.62
N ARG A 72 9.28 0.64 -8.97
CA ARG A 72 9.25 1.76 -9.92
C ARG A 72 9.15 3.13 -9.23
N PHE A 73 8.94 3.13 -7.91
CA PHE A 73 8.77 4.36 -7.14
C PHE A 73 10.05 4.76 -6.42
N THR A 74 10.44 6.02 -6.58
CA THR A 74 11.54 6.62 -5.84
C THR A 74 11.16 6.83 -4.36
N HIS A 75 9.89 7.11 -4.08
CA HIS A 75 9.36 7.35 -2.73
C HIS A 75 8.38 6.25 -2.32
N SER A 76 8.92 5.11 -1.92
CA SER A 76 8.11 3.94 -1.50
C SER A 76 7.16 4.24 -0.33
N LEU A 77 7.56 5.17 0.56
CA LEU A 77 6.72 5.57 1.70
C LEU A 77 5.43 6.26 1.26
N ALA A 78 5.48 7.13 0.26
CA ALA A 78 4.30 7.82 -0.27
C ALA A 78 3.33 6.82 -0.92
N LEU A 79 3.85 5.84 -1.67
CA LEU A 79 3.05 4.74 -2.22
C LEU A 79 2.39 3.93 -1.10
N PHE A 80 3.15 3.58 -0.05
CA PHE A 80 2.64 2.82 1.08
C PHE A 80 1.49 3.55 1.78
N VAL A 81 1.67 4.83 2.15
CA VAL A 81 0.64 5.63 2.82
C VAL A 81 -0.60 5.78 1.93
N PHE A 82 -0.42 6.03 0.64
CA PHE A 82 -1.52 6.17 -0.30
C PHE A 82 -2.35 4.88 -0.40
N LEU A 83 -1.70 3.73 -0.60
CA LEU A 83 -2.37 2.44 -0.67
C LEU A 83 -2.99 2.04 0.68
N LEU A 84 -2.36 2.38 1.80
CA LEU A 84 -2.88 2.11 3.14
C LEU A 84 -4.21 2.85 3.39
N LEU A 85 -4.32 4.11 2.96
CA LEU A 85 -5.55 4.88 3.06
C LEU A 85 -6.67 4.37 2.14
N LEU A 86 -6.29 3.76 1.03
CA LEU A 86 -7.24 3.24 0.04
C LEU A 86 -7.79 1.86 0.43
N MET A 87 -7.02 1.07 1.21
CA MET A 87 -7.37 -0.32 1.50
C MET A 87 -8.29 -0.45 2.72
N PRO A 88 -9.35 -1.28 2.61
CA PRO A 88 -10.23 -1.58 3.73
C PRO A 88 -9.51 -2.41 4.80
N GLY A 89 -9.93 -2.22 6.05
CA GLY A 89 -9.29 -2.81 7.24
C GLY A 89 -9.71 -4.25 7.56
N TYR A 90 -10.24 -5.02 6.62
CA TYR A 90 -10.60 -6.42 6.84
C TYR A 90 -9.49 -7.38 6.39
N GLY A 91 -9.42 -8.55 7.00
CA GLY A 91 -8.38 -9.55 6.72
C GLY A 91 -8.89 -10.98 6.85
N VAL A 92 -8.07 -11.91 6.39
CA VAL A 92 -8.30 -13.36 6.51
C VAL A 92 -7.45 -13.93 7.63
N GLN A 93 -8.06 -14.80 8.40
CA GLN A 93 -7.36 -15.60 9.40
C GLN A 93 -6.85 -16.88 8.74
N VAL A 94 -5.55 -17.11 8.81
CA VAL A 94 -4.97 -18.38 8.39
C VAL A 94 -5.27 -19.40 9.48
N PRO A 95 -6.00 -20.50 9.16
CA PRO A 95 -6.34 -21.51 10.15
C PRO A 95 -5.07 -22.11 10.75
N GLY A 96 -5.07 -22.28 12.05
CA GLY A 96 -4.00 -22.95 12.79
C GLY A 96 -4.18 -24.46 12.81
N PHE A 97 -3.20 -25.16 13.36
CA PHE A 97 -3.22 -26.61 13.57
C PHE A 97 -3.41 -26.93 15.05
N GLY A 98 -4.34 -27.83 15.36
CA GLY A 98 -4.55 -28.34 16.70
C GLY A 98 -5.16 -27.32 17.67
N LEU A 99 -4.47 -27.02 18.78
CA LEU A 99 -4.93 -26.12 19.85
C LEU A 99 -4.86 -24.62 19.47
N ILE A 100 -4.18 -24.28 18.38
CA ILE A 100 -4.03 -22.90 17.93
C ILE A 100 -5.09 -22.62 16.87
N ASN A 101 -6.08 -21.79 17.19
CA ASN A 101 -7.19 -21.47 16.28
C ASN A 101 -6.74 -20.76 15.00
N TYR A 102 -5.72 -19.90 15.09
CA TYR A 102 -5.14 -19.23 13.91
C TYR A 102 -3.65 -18.98 14.09
N LEU A 103 -2.91 -19.17 13.01
CA LEU A 103 -1.47 -18.89 12.97
C LEU A 103 -1.19 -17.39 12.80
N ILE A 104 -1.85 -16.76 11.85
CA ILE A 104 -1.62 -15.36 11.49
C ILE A 104 -2.91 -14.77 10.89
N SER A 105 -3.23 -13.52 11.24
CA SER A 105 -4.24 -12.75 10.52
C SER A 105 -3.56 -11.96 9.40
N LEU A 106 -3.88 -12.30 8.16
CA LEU A 106 -3.39 -11.59 6.97
C LEU A 106 -4.35 -10.45 6.62
N ASN A 107 -3.93 -9.23 6.88
CA ASN A 107 -4.64 -8.01 6.52
C ASN A 107 -3.94 -7.36 5.32
N PRO A 108 -4.65 -6.61 4.45
CA PRO A 108 -4.05 -5.86 3.35
C PRO A 108 -2.89 -4.97 3.82
N TRP A 109 -2.98 -4.38 5.00
CA TRP A 109 -1.94 -3.53 5.58
C TRP A 109 -0.63 -4.28 5.85
N ARG A 110 -0.71 -5.53 6.35
CA ARG A 110 0.48 -6.38 6.55
C ARG A 110 1.11 -6.76 5.22
N VAL A 111 0.28 -7.09 4.23
CA VAL A 111 0.76 -7.39 2.89
C VAL A 111 1.48 -6.18 2.30
N LEU A 112 0.89 -4.99 2.39
CA LEU A 112 1.52 -3.75 1.93
C LEU A 112 2.83 -3.46 2.67
N SER A 113 2.87 -3.67 3.98
CA SER A 113 4.10 -3.47 4.78
C SER A 113 5.23 -4.38 4.30
N ILE A 114 4.93 -5.65 4.06
CA ILE A 114 5.93 -6.62 3.61
C ILE A 114 6.35 -6.33 2.16
N THR A 115 5.41 -6.03 1.27
CA THR A 115 5.70 -5.88 -0.16
C THR A 115 6.30 -4.53 -0.55
N VAL A 116 6.03 -3.48 0.21
CA VAL A 116 6.50 -2.11 -0.08
C VAL A 116 7.63 -1.68 0.87
N LEU A 117 7.42 -1.82 2.18
CA LEU A 117 8.39 -1.31 3.15
C LEU A 117 9.61 -2.23 3.32
N LEU A 118 9.43 -3.56 3.27
CA LEU A 118 10.56 -4.48 3.44
C LEU A 118 11.61 -4.32 2.32
N PRO A 119 11.25 -4.32 1.02
CA PRO A 119 12.23 -4.05 -0.04
C PRO A 119 12.87 -2.67 0.09
N ALA A 120 12.11 -1.64 0.46
CA ALA A 120 12.64 -0.31 0.69
C ALA A 120 13.66 -0.29 1.84
N ALA A 121 13.35 -0.94 2.96
CA ALA A 121 14.24 -1.05 4.11
C ALA A 121 15.53 -1.81 3.76
N VAL A 122 15.41 -2.93 3.04
CA VAL A 122 16.58 -3.72 2.59
C VAL A 122 17.46 -2.89 1.65
N HIS A 123 16.87 -2.16 0.72
CA HIS A 123 17.61 -1.30 -0.20
C HIS A 123 18.33 -0.14 0.55
N LEU A 124 17.67 0.49 1.52
CA LEU A 124 18.28 1.51 2.37
C LEU A 124 19.44 0.93 3.21
N ALA A 125 19.24 -0.25 3.80
CA ALA A 125 20.27 -0.92 4.59
C ALA A 125 21.49 -1.32 3.73
N ALA A 126 21.25 -1.83 2.53
CA ALA A 126 22.31 -2.22 1.59
C ALA A 126 23.16 -1.02 1.14
N ASN A 127 22.52 0.14 0.94
CA ASN A 127 23.22 1.35 0.49
C ASN A 127 23.95 2.13 1.61
N ARG A 128 23.97 1.60 2.85
CA ARG A 128 24.54 2.26 4.05
C ARG A 128 24.10 3.73 4.23
N ALA A 129 23.00 4.11 3.61
CA ALA A 129 22.46 5.47 3.66
C ALA A 129 21.72 5.77 4.97
N LEU A 130 21.51 4.76 5.80
CA LEU A 130 20.88 4.94 7.11
C LEU A 130 21.89 5.49 8.09
N PRO A 131 21.65 6.67 8.69
CA PRO A 131 22.36 7.06 9.88
C PRO A 131 22.17 5.97 10.94
N ARG A 132 23.23 5.70 11.72
CA ARG A 132 23.16 4.69 12.80
C ARG A 132 21.93 4.95 13.67
N PRO A 133 21.11 3.91 13.98
CA PRO A 133 19.95 4.07 14.83
C PRO A 133 20.36 4.71 16.17
N GLY A 134 19.58 5.66 16.65
CA GLY A 134 19.86 6.41 17.87
C GLY A 134 20.50 7.79 17.66
N LYS A 135 20.88 8.19 16.46
CA LYS A 135 21.39 9.53 16.16
C LYS A 135 20.30 10.60 16.04
N LEU A 136 19.13 10.21 15.56
CA LEU A 136 18.00 11.13 15.41
C LEU A 136 17.16 11.14 16.69
N TRP A 137 16.62 12.30 17.04
CA TRP A 137 15.74 12.45 18.20
C TRP A 137 14.50 11.56 18.11
N ALA A 138 13.98 11.37 16.89
CA ALA A 138 12.89 10.47 16.59
C ALA A 138 13.21 8.98 16.94
N ASP A 139 14.44 8.54 16.69
CA ASP A 139 14.87 7.17 17.01
C ASP A 139 14.85 6.93 18.52
N LYS A 140 15.24 7.95 19.32
CA LYS A 140 15.22 7.88 20.78
C LYS A 140 13.79 7.77 21.31
N LEU A 141 12.83 8.48 20.72
CA LEU A 141 11.42 8.40 21.07
C LEU A 141 10.86 7.01 20.78
N VAL A 142 11.17 6.44 19.60
CA VAL A 142 10.71 5.09 19.25
C VAL A 142 11.31 4.05 20.20
N MET A 143 12.62 4.16 20.54
CA MET A 143 13.27 3.23 21.49
C MET A 143 12.75 3.37 22.94
N THR A 144 12.19 4.52 23.30
CA THR A 144 11.61 4.73 24.64
C THR A 144 10.20 4.15 24.74
N TYR A 145 9.51 3.95 23.60
CA TYR A 145 8.14 3.43 23.54
C TYR A 145 8.04 1.93 23.19
N ALA A 146 9.12 1.30 22.77
CA ALA A 146 9.19 -0.12 22.46
C ALA A 146 9.58 -0.96 23.68
#